data_9238df0d452b786ee0cb1d5cae092db7
#
_entry.id   9238df0d452b786ee0cb1d5cae092db7
#
_cell.length_a   1.000
_cell.length_b   1.000
_cell.length_c   1.000
_cell.angle_alpha   90.00
_cell.angle_beta   90.00
_cell.angle_gamma   90.00
#
_symmetry.space_group_name_H-M   'P 1'
#
loop_
_entity.id
_entity.type
_entity.pdbx_description
1 polymer ?
#
loop_
_entity_poly.entity_id
_entity_poly.type
_entity_poly.pdbx_seq_one_letter_code
_entity_poly.pdbx_strand_id
1 'polypeptide(L)'
;VTTMRAFAIAFILLLAACAQSPAAAAQPRVVGAPAVDTVRADAVIEGARSAAAQHTAPAIAAVREAVQVAVPAPVADEPPLVSPAAVADIVRWEVTSPAYYARRLQWPIWPGGASGITWGIGYDGGHQSARTIAQDWAVHRDVARLAGSAGITGAAAHAALPQFRDITVPFGQAERVFVDVSLPVYHRTTVRAYGDGVLALPADARGALVGNTYNRGGSMVGERNREKRVIRDTCVPVGDLTCIALQLRSQCRLWRGTALEDGLCGRRESEARLTERAR
;
A
#
# COMPACT_ATOMS: atom_id res chain seq x y z
N VAL A 1 1.68 26.59 10.70
CA VAL A 1 0.42 26.18 10.02
C VAL A 1 0.63 26.09 8.50
N THR A 2 1.51 26.91 7.91
CA THR A 2 1.77 26.98 6.45
C THR A 2 2.66 25.85 5.94
N THR A 3 3.58 25.35 6.74
CA THR A 3 4.53 24.27 6.40
C THR A 3 3.87 22.89 6.25
N MET A 4 2.84 22.59 7.02
CA MET A 4 2.14 21.30 6.94
C MET A 4 1.33 21.11 5.63
N ARG A 5 0.85 22.20 5.00
CA ARG A 5 0.10 22.09 3.73
C ARG A 5 0.97 21.64 2.55
N ALA A 6 2.24 22.03 2.53
CA ALA A 6 3.19 21.64 1.48
C ALA A 6 3.57 20.15 1.55
N PHE A 7 3.55 19.57 2.75
CA PHE A 7 3.97 18.19 2.99
C PHE A 7 3.07 17.14 2.35
N ALA A 8 1.74 17.27 2.54
CA ALA A 8 0.78 16.29 1.99
C ALA A 8 0.76 16.29 0.46
N ILE A 9 0.90 17.48 -0.15
CA ILE A 9 0.88 17.63 -1.62
C ILE A 9 2.19 17.14 -2.25
N ALA A 10 3.33 17.41 -1.64
CA ALA A 10 4.63 16.99 -2.16
C ALA A 10 4.81 15.47 -2.10
N PHE A 11 4.23 14.79 -1.12
CA PHE A 11 4.32 13.34 -0.96
C PHE A 11 3.57 12.58 -2.08
N ILE A 12 2.39 13.05 -2.45
CA ILE A 12 1.59 12.49 -3.54
C ILE A 12 2.31 12.64 -4.89
N LEU A 13 3.02 13.77 -5.10
CA LEU A 13 3.78 14.01 -6.34
C LEU A 13 5.03 13.09 -6.45
N LEU A 14 5.62 12.65 -5.33
CA LEU A 14 6.78 11.77 -5.35
C LEU A 14 6.44 10.33 -5.77
N LEU A 15 5.25 9.83 -5.46
CA LEU A 15 4.78 8.53 -5.93
C LEU A 15 4.61 8.49 -7.45
N ALA A 16 4.17 9.59 -8.06
CA ALA A 16 4.02 9.71 -9.50
C ALA A 16 5.36 9.69 -10.26
N ALA A 17 6.45 10.19 -9.66
CA ALA A 17 7.77 10.21 -10.28
C ALA A 17 8.51 8.86 -10.28
N CYS A 18 8.07 7.88 -9.46
CA CYS A 18 8.67 6.55 -9.39
C CYS A 18 8.06 5.53 -10.37
N ALA A 19 6.97 5.88 -11.05
CA ALA A 19 6.26 4.97 -11.97
C ALA A 19 6.82 4.95 -13.40
N GLN A 20 7.96 5.59 -13.68
CA GLN A 20 8.60 5.51 -14.99
C GLN A 20 9.61 4.38 -15.05
N SER A 21 9.17 3.19 -15.40
CA SER A 21 9.99 2.15 -16.01
C SER A 21 9.21 1.46 -17.11
N PRO A 22 9.72 1.46 -18.34
CA PRO A 22 9.14 0.68 -19.41
C PRO A 22 9.68 -0.74 -19.30
N ALA A 23 8.84 -1.71 -19.18
CA ALA A 23 8.98 -3.04 -19.77
C ALA A 23 7.88 -3.95 -19.21
N ALA A 24 6.98 -4.33 -20.07
CA ALA A 24 6.14 -5.49 -19.87
C ALA A 24 7.05 -6.74 -19.73
N ALA A 25 7.34 -7.16 -18.49
CA ALA A 25 7.93 -8.45 -18.21
C ALA A 25 6.79 -9.39 -17.86
N ALA A 26 6.73 -10.51 -18.61
CA ALA A 26 5.78 -11.59 -18.42
C ALA A 26 5.72 -12.00 -16.93
N GLN A 27 4.50 -12.11 -16.40
CA GLN A 27 4.27 -12.58 -15.04
C GLN A 27 4.74 -14.04 -14.93
N PRO A 28 5.57 -14.39 -13.94
CA PRO A 28 5.86 -15.79 -13.66
C PRO A 28 4.58 -16.47 -13.18
N ARG A 29 4.28 -17.64 -13.77
CA ARG A 29 3.23 -18.55 -13.30
C ARG A 29 3.53 -18.92 -11.85
N VAL A 30 2.65 -18.53 -10.94
CA VAL A 30 2.65 -19.02 -9.55
C VAL A 30 2.20 -20.49 -9.60
N VAL A 31 3.13 -21.40 -9.33
CA VAL A 31 2.83 -22.83 -9.13
C VAL A 31 2.49 -23.00 -7.65
N GLY A 32 1.26 -23.47 -7.36
CA GLY A 32 0.94 -24.13 -6.10
C GLY A 32 0.31 -23.28 -4.99
N ALA A 33 -0.75 -22.51 -5.30
CA ALA A 33 -1.77 -22.25 -4.28
C ALA A 33 -2.83 -23.35 -4.36
N PRO A 34 -3.41 -23.84 -3.21
CA PRO A 34 -4.51 -24.79 -3.26
C PRO A 34 -5.65 -24.18 -4.09
N ALA A 35 -6.22 -24.97 -4.98
CA ALA A 35 -7.30 -24.57 -5.85
C ALA A 35 -8.48 -24.08 -4.98
N VAL A 36 -8.64 -22.77 -4.84
CA VAL A 36 -9.91 -22.20 -4.41
C VAL A 36 -10.91 -22.60 -5.49
N ASP A 37 -12.00 -23.20 -5.07
CA ASP A 37 -13.04 -23.71 -5.94
C ASP A 37 -13.64 -22.53 -6.74
N THR A 38 -13.05 -22.28 -7.92
CA THR A 38 -13.39 -21.14 -8.78
C THR A 38 -14.85 -21.23 -9.26
N VAL A 39 -15.39 -22.44 -9.36
CA VAL A 39 -16.79 -22.69 -9.73
C VAL A 39 -17.73 -22.15 -8.67
N ARG A 40 -17.37 -22.22 -7.39
CA ARG A 40 -18.16 -21.72 -6.28
C ARG A 40 -18.10 -20.18 -6.19
N ALA A 41 -16.95 -19.59 -6.49
CA ALA A 41 -16.79 -18.12 -6.53
C ALA A 41 -17.58 -17.51 -7.69
N ASP A 42 -17.56 -18.12 -8.86
CA ASP A 42 -18.30 -17.65 -10.03
C ASP A 42 -19.84 -17.77 -9.84
N ALA A 43 -20.31 -18.82 -9.19
CA ALA A 43 -21.72 -18.98 -8.83
C ALA A 43 -22.19 -17.91 -7.83
N VAL A 44 -21.36 -17.53 -6.87
CA VAL A 44 -21.65 -16.44 -5.90
C VAL A 44 -21.70 -15.08 -6.60
N ILE A 45 -20.80 -14.81 -7.54
CA ILE A 45 -20.77 -13.55 -8.31
C ILE A 45 -21.99 -13.45 -9.22
N GLU A 46 -22.41 -14.54 -9.87
CA GLU A 46 -23.60 -14.54 -10.71
C GLU A 46 -24.89 -14.40 -9.88
N GLY A 47 -24.94 -15.04 -8.71
CA GLY A 47 -26.01 -14.83 -7.73
C GLY A 47 -26.11 -13.39 -7.24
N ALA A 48 -24.96 -12.73 -7.01
CA ALA A 48 -24.91 -11.32 -6.61
C ALA A 48 -25.37 -10.37 -7.73
N ARG A 49 -25.03 -10.66 -8.98
CA ARG A 49 -25.53 -9.90 -10.15
C ARG A 49 -27.03 -10.03 -10.32
N SER A 50 -27.57 -11.24 -10.17
CA SER A 50 -29.00 -11.51 -10.26
C SER A 50 -29.79 -10.85 -9.13
N ALA A 51 -29.24 -10.84 -7.90
CA ALA A 51 -29.84 -10.20 -6.73
C ALA A 51 -29.84 -8.67 -6.83
N ALA A 52 -28.76 -8.07 -7.34
CA ALA A 52 -28.68 -6.63 -7.59
C ALA A 52 -29.69 -6.16 -8.62
N ALA A 53 -29.99 -7.00 -9.63
CA ALA A 53 -31.00 -6.73 -10.63
C ALA A 53 -32.46 -6.78 -10.08
N GLN A 54 -32.69 -7.48 -8.95
CA GLN A 54 -34.04 -7.68 -8.40
C GLN A 54 -34.35 -6.82 -7.17
N HIS A 55 -33.43 -6.01 -6.67
CA HIS A 55 -33.59 -5.06 -5.55
C HIS A 55 -34.30 -5.62 -4.30
N THR A 56 -34.10 -6.89 -3.94
CA THR A 56 -34.79 -7.49 -2.79
C THR A 56 -33.86 -7.63 -1.57
N ALA A 57 -34.31 -7.17 -0.41
CA ALA A 57 -33.59 -7.22 0.86
C ALA A 57 -33.09 -8.63 1.28
N PRO A 58 -33.82 -9.73 1.09
CA PRO A 58 -33.33 -11.07 1.43
C PRO A 58 -32.22 -11.57 0.57
N ALA A 59 -32.12 -11.15 -0.70
CA ALA A 59 -31.01 -11.53 -1.58
C ALA A 59 -29.70 -10.84 -1.16
N ILE A 60 -29.76 -9.61 -0.65
CA ILE A 60 -28.58 -8.89 -0.11
C ILE A 60 -28.09 -9.55 1.19
N ALA A 61 -29.00 -10.06 2.04
CA ALA A 61 -28.63 -10.78 3.25
C ALA A 61 -27.93 -12.10 2.94
N ALA A 62 -28.44 -12.89 1.98
CA ALA A 62 -27.82 -14.15 1.54
C ALA A 62 -26.42 -13.94 0.93
N VAL A 63 -26.21 -12.85 0.18
CA VAL A 63 -24.88 -12.50 -0.37
C VAL A 63 -23.92 -12.09 0.75
N ARG A 64 -24.38 -11.36 1.78
CA ARG A 64 -23.55 -11.01 2.94
C ARG A 64 -23.12 -12.25 3.72
N GLU A 65 -24.01 -13.20 3.92
CA GLU A 65 -23.73 -14.45 4.62
C GLU A 65 -22.76 -15.34 3.83
N ALA A 66 -22.93 -15.46 2.51
CA ALA A 66 -22.03 -16.20 1.63
C ALA A 66 -20.62 -15.57 1.56
N VAL A 67 -20.51 -14.24 1.58
CA VAL A 67 -19.23 -13.52 1.62
C VAL A 67 -18.53 -13.70 2.96
N GLN A 68 -19.25 -13.72 4.09
CA GLN A 68 -18.68 -14.00 5.41
C GLN A 68 -18.11 -15.42 5.54
N VAL A 69 -18.71 -16.40 4.86
CA VAL A 69 -18.23 -17.79 4.85
C VAL A 69 -17.01 -17.99 3.94
N ALA A 70 -16.83 -17.11 2.94
CA ALA A 70 -15.73 -17.23 1.98
C ALA A 70 -14.42 -16.52 2.40
N VAL A 71 -14.42 -15.76 3.50
CA VAL A 71 -13.20 -15.18 4.08
C VAL A 71 -12.61 -16.24 5.02
N PRO A 72 -11.46 -16.87 4.67
CA PRO A 72 -10.82 -17.76 5.62
C PRO A 72 -10.48 -16.95 6.88
N ALA A 73 -10.83 -17.50 8.04
CA ALA A 73 -10.40 -16.94 9.31
C ALA A 73 -8.87 -16.76 9.27
N PRO A 74 -8.31 -15.66 9.81
CA PRO A 74 -6.87 -15.50 9.88
C PRO A 74 -6.30 -16.71 10.59
N VAL A 75 -5.34 -17.41 9.96
CA VAL A 75 -4.61 -18.51 10.56
C VAL A 75 -3.88 -17.95 11.77
N ALA A 76 -4.30 -18.31 12.97
CA ALA A 76 -3.88 -17.69 14.23
C ALA A 76 -2.40 -17.89 14.59
N ASP A 77 -1.64 -18.65 13.80
CA ASP A 77 -0.28 -19.07 14.12
C ASP A 77 0.82 -18.56 13.17
N GLU A 78 0.50 -17.79 12.15
CA GLU A 78 1.56 -17.24 11.30
C GLU A 78 2.04 -15.88 11.85
N PRO A 79 3.35 -15.74 12.14
CA PRO A 79 3.85 -14.49 12.68
C PRO A 79 3.59 -13.34 11.70
N PRO A 80 3.20 -12.16 12.19
CA PRO A 80 2.83 -11.04 11.31
C PRO A 80 4.01 -10.66 10.41
N LEU A 81 3.71 -10.28 9.17
CA LEU A 81 4.71 -9.87 8.17
C LEU A 81 5.64 -8.79 8.71
N VAL A 82 5.11 -7.85 9.47
CA VAL A 82 5.83 -6.79 10.18
C VAL A 82 5.12 -6.53 11.52
N SER A 83 5.78 -5.84 12.45
CA SER A 83 5.16 -5.54 13.75
C SER A 83 4.00 -4.53 13.63
N PRO A 84 3.06 -4.53 14.59
CA PRO A 84 2.03 -3.48 14.68
C PRO A 84 2.63 -2.08 14.81
N ALA A 85 3.79 -1.94 15.50
CA ALA A 85 4.50 -0.67 15.61
C ALA A 85 5.01 -0.17 14.25
N ALA A 86 5.48 -1.07 13.39
CA ALA A 86 5.89 -0.74 12.04
C ALA A 86 4.71 -0.33 11.15
N VAL A 87 3.58 -1.04 11.24
CA VAL A 87 2.34 -0.65 10.54
C VAL A 87 1.93 0.76 10.94
N ALA A 88 1.86 1.03 12.25
CA ALA A 88 1.50 2.34 12.77
C ALA A 88 2.46 3.46 12.32
N ASP A 89 3.77 3.17 12.25
CA ASP A 89 4.77 4.13 11.76
C ASP A 89 4.56 4.44 10.28
N ILE A 90 4.36 3.43 9.44
CA ILE A 90 4.10 3.62 8.00
C ILE A 90 2.83 4.47 7.82
N VAL A 91 1.72 4.08 8.45
CA VAL A 91 0.43 4.78 8.35
C VAL A 91 0.56 6.23 8.81
N ARG A 92 1.26 6.49 9.90
CA ARG A 92 1.50 7.85 10.42
C ARG A 92 2.20 8.74 9.38
N TRP A 93 3.19 8.22 8.66
CA TRP A 93 3.90 8.99 7.64
C TRP A 93 3.07 9.19 6.36
N GLU A 94 2.08 8.34 6.10
CA GLU A 94 1.18 8.47 4.94
C GLU A 94 0.03 9.45 5.22
N VAL A 95 -0.58 9.37 6.40
CA VAL A 95 -1.84 10.08 6.67
C VAL A 95 -1.78 11.05 7.86
N THR A 96 -0.63 11.22 8.50
CA THR A 96 -0.40 12.07 9.67
C THR A 96 -1.16 11.57 10.92
N SER A 97 -2.47 11.41 10.84
CA SER A 97 -3.32 10.86 11.90
C SER A 97 -4.70 10.47 11.35
N PRO A 98 -5.46 9.59 12.03
CA PRO A 98 -6.84 9.27 11.66
C PRO A 98 -7.74 10.51 11.58
N ALA A 99 -7.57 11.46 12.50
CA ALA A 99 -8.33 12.72 12.50
C ALA A 99 -7.97 13.62 11.31
N TYR A 100 -6.71 13.66 10.90
CA TYR A 100 -6.30 14.41 9.71
C TYR A 100 -6.82 13.72 8.44
N TYR A 101 -6.73 12.39 8.37
CA TYR A 101 -7.28 11.59 7.27
C TYR A 101 -8.77 11.89 7.08
N ALA A 102 -9.57 11.79 8.13
CA ALA A 102 -11.02 12.03 8.07
C ALA A 102 -11.38 13.44 7.61
N ARG A 103 -10.53 14.44 7.90
CA ARG A 103 -10.78 15.82 7.48
C ARG A 103 -10.23 16.18 6.12
N ARG A 104 -9.25 15.44 5.59
CA ARG A 104 -8.46 15.88 4.42
C ARG A 104 -8.18 14.82 3.36
N LEU A 105 -8.19 13.53 3.72
CA LEU A 105 -7.69 12.47 2.85
C LEU A 105 -8.73 11.39 2.52
N GLN A 106 -9.94 11.48 3.10
CA GLN A 106 -10.95 10.44 2.95
C GLN A 106 -11.63 10.39 1.56
N TRP A 107 -11.27 11.28 0.67
CA TRP A 107 -11.87 11.33 -0.68
C TRP A 107 -10.87 10.89 -1.75
N PRO A 108 -11.35 10.27 -2.84
CA PRO A 108 -10.51 9.99 -3.99
C PRO A 108 -9.89 11.24 -4.57
N ILE A 109 -8.66 11.10 -5.02
CA ILE A 109 -7.86 12.16 -5.65
C ILE A 109 -7.20 11.62 -6.91
N TRP A 110 -6.68 12.53 -7.75
CA TRP A 110 -5.67 12.22 -8.74
C TRP A 110 -4.33 12.82 -8.30
N PRO A 111 -3.31 11.99 -8.01
CA PRO A 111 -2.02 12.45 -7.52
C PRO A 111 -1.16 13.16 -8.57
N GLY A 112 -1.51 13.03 -9.84
CA GLY A 112 -0.73 13.59 -10.96
C GLY A 112 0.03 12.52 -11.75
N GLY A 113 0.69 12.97 -12.85
CA GLY A 113 1.50 12.09 -13.69
C GLY A 113 0.71 10.92 -14.28
N ALA A 114 1.27 9.72 -14.23
CA ALA A 114 0.67 8.49 -14.73
C ALA A 114 -0.26 7.78 -13.74
N SER A 115 -0.54 8.38 -12.55
CA SER A 115 -1.42 7.78 -11.55
C SER A 115 -2.87 7.72 -12.03
N GLY A 116 -3.59 6.75 -11.48
CA GLY A 116 -5.04 6.68 -11.58
C GLY A 116 -5.77 7.47 -10.51
N ILE A 117 -7.08 7.23 -10.40
CA ILE A 117 -7.86 7.68 -9.24
C ILE A 117 -7.35 6.91 -8.03
N THR A 118 -6.91 7.64 -7.00
CA THR A 118 -6.26 7.09 -5.80
C THR A 118 -7.08 7.44 -4.57
N TRP A 119 -7.26 6.49 -3.65
CA TRP A 119 -7.97 6.67 -2.40
C TRP A 119 -7.37 5.85 -1.27
N GLY A 120 -7.91 5.99 -0.05
CA GLY A 120 -7.42 5.26 1.12
C GLY A 120 -5.99 5.63 1.46
N ILE A 121 -5.17 4.66 1.80
CA ILE A 121 -3.74 4.82 2.07
C ILE A 121 -2.96 4.43 0.82
N GLY A 122 -3.01 5.30 -0.21
CA GLY A 122 -2.25 5.15 -1.44
C GLY A 122 -2.72 4.04 -2.40
N TYR A 123 -3.99 3.63 -2.33
CA TYR A 123 -4.54 2.63 -3.26
C TYR A 123 -4.85 3.29 -4.62
N ASP A 124 -4.07 3.01 -5.64
CA ASP A 124 -4.23 3.51 -7.00
C ASP A 124 -5.12 2.56 -7.82
N GLY A 125 -6.40 2.89 -7.96
CA GLY A 125 -7.39 2.09 -8.68
C GLY A 125 -7.12 2.03 -10.18
N GLY A 126 -6.48 3.04 -10.77
CA GLY A 126 -6.17 3.06 -12.20
C GLY A 126 -5.19 1.97 -12.63
N HIS A 127 -4.37 1.49 -11.72
CA HIS A 127 -3.43 0.39 -11.95
C HIS A 127 -3.96 -0.98 -11.51
N GLN A 128 -5.25 -1.06 -11.14
CA GLN A 128 -5.91 -2.32 -10.76
C GLN A 128 -6.96 -2.72 -11.81
N SER A 129 -7.35 -4.01 -11.77
CA SER A 129 -8.54 -4.46 -12.49
C SER A 129 -9.81 -4.12 -11.70
N ALA A 130 -10.94 -3.96 -12.39
CA ALA A 130 -12.23 -3.76 -11.71
C ALA A 130 -12.57 -4.91 -10.74
N ARG A 131 -12.21 -6.16 -11.09
CA ARG A 131 -12.37 -7.34 -10.24
C ARG A 131 -11.51 -7.22 -8.98
N THR A 132 -10.26 -6.82 -9.10
CA THR A 132 -9.34 -6.63 -7.96
C THR A 132 -9.90 -5.56 -7.01
N ILE A 133 -10.32 -4.41 -7.54
CA ILE A 133 -10.93 -3.34 -6.72
C ILE A 133 -12.18 -3.86 -6.00
N ALA A 134 -13.04 -4.61 -6.69
CA ALA A 134 -14.25 -5.16 -6.10
C ALA A 134 -13.96 -6.17 -4.97
N GLN A 135 -12.88 -6.92 -5.07
CA GLN A 135 -12.43 -7.85 -4.03
C GLN A 135 -11.81 -7.11 -2.84
N ASP A 136 -10.85 -6.22 -3.09
CA ASP A 136 -10.10 -5.50 -2.05
C ASP A 136 -11.01 -4.58 -1.23
N TRP A 137 -12.01 -3.99 -1.86
CA TRP A 137 -12.95 -3.02 -1.27
C TRP A 137 -14.37 -3.56 -1.11
N ALA A 138 -14.56 -4.88 -1.06
CA ALA A 138 -15.87 -5.54 -1.04
C ALA A 138 -16.83 -5.00 0.03
N VAL A 139 -16.32 -4.53 1.17
CA VAL A 139 -17.12 -3.96 2.26
C VAL A 139 -17.47 -2.48 2.07
N HIS A 140 -16.94 -1.82 1.04
CA HIS A 140 -17.22 -0.42 0.79
C HIS A 140 -18.53 -0.24 0.05
N ARG A 141 -19.41 0.64 0.56
CA ARG A 141 -20.75 0.86 -0.02
C ARG A 141 -20.74 1.28 -1.49
N ASP A 142 -19.71 2.06 -1.92
CA ASP A 142 -19.54 2.56 -3.29
C ASP A 142 -18.54 1.73 -4.10
N VAL A 143 -18.32 0.45 -3.76
CA VAL A 143 -17.30 -0.40 -4.40
C VAL A 143 -17.48 -0.50 -5.91
N ALA A 144 -18.71 -0.56 -6.41
CA ALA A 144 -18.99 -0.61 -7.85
C ALA A 144 -18.52 0.66 -8.57
N ARG A 145 -18.69 1.83 -7.94
CA ARG A 145 -18.20 3.11 -8.48
C ARG A 145 -16.67 3.15 -8.45
N LEU A 146 -16.06 2.76 -7.32
CA LEU A 146 -14.58 2.67 -7.22
C LEU A 146 -14.01 1.73 -8.28
N ALA A 147 -14.64 0.59 -8.54
CA ALA A 147 -14.26 -0.35 -9.60
C ALA A 147 -14.33 0.26 -11.00
N GLY A 148 -15.18 1.26 -11.19
CA GLY A 148 -15.25 2.03 -12.44
C GLY A 148 -14.01 2.85 -12.76
N SER A 149 -13.07 3.04 -11.81
CA SER A 149 -11.79 3.73 -12.03
C SER A 149 -10.70 2.82 -12.63
N ALA A 150 -10.97 1.52 -12.73
CA ALA A 150 -10.02 0.53 -13.22
C ALA A 150 -9.49 0.87 -14.62
N GLY A 151 -8.16 0.86 -14.79
CA GLY A 151 -7.50 1.15 -16.05
C GLY A 151 -7.49 2.62 -16.46
N ILE A 152 -8.10 3.53 -15.68
CA ILE A 152 -8.13 4.97 -15.98
C ILE A 152 -6.93 5.62 -15.30
N THR A 153 -5.97 6.12 -16.10
CA THR A 153 -4.72 6.72 -15.61
C THR A 153 -4.41 8.07 -16.28
N GLY A 154 -3.46 8.82 -15.76
CA GLY A 154 -2.96 10.05 -16.35
C GLY A 154 -4.02 11.13 -16.51
N ALA A 155 -4.03 11.80 -17.64
CA ALA A 155 -4.98 12.88 -17.94
C ALA A 155 -6.44 12.40 -17.94
N ALA A 156 -6.69 11.14 -18.33
CA ALA A 156 -8.03 10.56 -18.28
C ALA A 156 -8.52 10.41 -16.84
N ALA A 157 -7.64 10.02 -15.90
CA ALA A 157 -7.98 9.95 -14.48
C ALA A 157 -8.27 11.36 -13.91
N HIS A 158 -7.51 12.36 -14.31
CA HIS A 158 -7.79 13.75 -13.93
C HIS A 158 -9.19 14.19 -14.39
N ALA A 159 -9.52 13.92 -15.64
CA ALA A 159 -10.83 14.25 -16.22
C ALA A 159 -11.99 13.47 -15.57
N ALA A 160 -11.75 12.21 -15.16
CA ALA A 160 -12.75 11.37 -14.52
C ALA A 160 -12.94 11.67 -13.02
N LEU A 161 -11.98 12.32 -12.35
CA LEU A 161 -12.01 12.56 -10.90
C LEU A 161 -13.33 13.16 -10.36
N PRO A 162 -14.00 14.11 -11.04
CA PRO A 162 -15.28 14.65 -10.55
C PRO A 162 -16.35 13.60 -10.25
N GLN A 163 -16.31 12.43 -10.92
CA GLN A 163 -17.27 11.35 -10.74
C GLN A 163 -17.05 10.54 -9.44
N PHE A 164 -15.92 10.77 -8.75
CA PHE A 164 -15.49 10.02 -7.58
C PHE A 164 -15.36 10.89 -6.33
N ARG A 165 -15.36 12.23 -6.44
CA ARG A 165 -15.05 13.16 -5.33
C ARG A 165 -16.02 13.12 -4.17
N ASP A 166 -17.23 12.65 -4.35
CA ASP A 166 -18.26 12.50 -3.31
C ASP A 166 -18.16 11.17 -2.55
N ILE A 167 -17.34 10.23 -3.05
CA ILE A 167 -17.10 8.95 -2.36
C ILE A 167 -16.27 9.22 -1.12
N THR A 168 -16.75 8.77 0.02
CA THR A 168 -16.03 8.89 1.29
C THR A 168 -15.49 7.52 1.70
N VAL A 169 -14.19 7.41 1.84
CA VAL A 169 -13.48 6.20 2.28
C VAL A 169 -13.11 6.33 3.76
N PRO A 170 -13.79 5.62 4.69
CA PRO A 170 -13.49 5.70 6.12
C PRO A 170 -12.09 5.19 6.45
N PHE A 171 -11.41 5.83 7.44
CA PHE A 171 -10.06 5.47 7.84
C PHE A 171 -9.90 3.98 8.16
N GLY A 172 -10.79 3.39 8.94
CA GLY A 172 -10.70 1.96 9.31
C GLY A 172 -10.81 1.00 8.12
N GLN A 173 -11.53 1.38 7.04
CA GLN A 173 -11.53 0.59 5.81
C GLN A 173 -10.23 0.78 5.03
N ALA A 174 -9.74 2.02 4.94
CA ALA A 174 -8.47 2.33 4.28
C ALA A 174 -7.29 1.62 4.96
N GLU A 175 -7.25 1.62 6.29
CA GLU A 175 -6.22 0.93 7.08
C GLU A 175 -6.28 -0.58 6.89
N ARG A 176 -7.48 -1.19 6.91
CA ARG A 176 -7.65 -2.62 6.64
C ARG A 176 -7.13 -3.00 5.26
N VAL A 177 -7.56 -2.29 4.20
CA VAL A 177 -7.07 -2.58 2.84
C VAL A 177 -5.56 -2.35 2.73
N PHE A 178 -5.02 -1.34 3.42
CA PHE A 178 -3.57 -1.16 3.47
C PHE A 178 -2.87 -2.39 4.07
N VAL A 179 -3.35 -2.89 5.23
CA VAL A 179 -2.74 -4.03 5.94
C VAL A 179 -2.91 -5.34 5.17
N ASP A 180 -4.12 -5.60 4.65
CA ASP A 180 -4.47 -6.90 4.07
C ASP A 180 -4.03 -7.02 2.61
N VAL A 181 -3.92 -5.91 1.88
CA VAL A 181 -3.65 -5.90 0.44
C VAL A 181 -2.31 -5.25 0.11
N SER A 182 -2.11 -3.98 0.51
CA SER A 182 -0.94 -3.22 0.10
C SER A 182 0.34 -3.68 0.81
N LEU A 183 0.28 -3.86 2.11
CA LEU A 183 1.43 -4.25 2.94
C LEU A 183 2.08 -5.57 2.48
N PRO A 184 1.34 -6.65 2.18
CA PRO A 184 1.93 -7.88 1.63
C PRO A 184 2.67 -7.68 0.30
N VAL A 185 2.18 -6.80 -0.57
CA VAL A 185 2.85 -6.47 -1.84
C VAL A 185 4.18 -5.77 -1.58
N TYR A 186 4.20 -4.78 -0.68
CA TYR A 186 5.42 -4.06 -0.32
C TYR A 186 6.39 -4.92 0.47
N HIS A 187 5.91 -5.83 1.31
CA HIS A 187 6.74 -6.82 1.99
C HIS A 187 7.48 -7.71 0.98
N ARG A 188 6.76 -8.31 0.02
CA ARG A 188 7.39 -9.10 -1.05
C ARG A 188 8.36 -8.28 -1.89
N THR A 189 8.03 -7.03 -2.17
CA THR A 189 8.92 -6.10 -2.90
C THR A 189 10.19 -5.82 -2.10
N THR A 190 10.07 -5.69 -0.78
CA THR A 190 11.21 -5.50 0.12
C THR A 190 12.13 -6.73 0.13
N VAL A 191 11.57 -7.92 0.27
CA VAL A 191 12.35 -9.17 0.22
C VAL A 191 13.08 -9.29 -1.12
N ARG A 192 12.40 -9.06 -2.24
CA ARG A 192 13.06 -9.08 -3.57
C ARG A 192 14.17 -8.04 -3.71
N ALA A 193 14.00 -6.87 -3.10
CA ALA A 193 14.96 -5.77 -3.22
C ALA A 193 16.19 -5.96 -2.33
N TYR A 194 16.00 -6.44 -1.10
CA TYR A 194 17.07 -6.54 -0.09
C TYR A 194 17.59 -7.97 0.13
N GLY A 195 16.93 -8.98 -0.43
CA GLY A 195 17.26 -10.41 -0.27
C GLY A 195 16.51 -11.08 0.88
N ASP A 196 16.56 -12.43 0.88
CA ASP A 196 15.79 -13.26 1.82
C ASP A 196 16.22 -13.09 3.29
N GLY A 197 17.43 -12.57 3.54
CA GLY A 197 17.90 -12.22 4.89
C GLY A 197 16.96 -11.26 5.64
N VAL A 198 16.12 -10.50 4.90
CA VAL A 198 15.07 -9.67 5.49
C VAL A 198 14.08 -10.48 6.34
N LEU A 199 13.80 -11.72 5.94
CA LEU A 199 12.86 -12.59 6.66
C LEU A 199 13.35 -12.99 8.05
N ALA A 200 14.68 -13.04 8.23
CA ALA A 200 15.32 -13.34 9.52
C ALA A 200 15.42 -12.13 10.46
N LEU A 201 15.19 -10.91 9.95
CA LEU A 201 15.21 -9.71 10.79
C LEU A 201 14.03 -9.69 11.77
N PRO A 202 14.19 -9.10 12.97
CA PRO A 202 13.07 -8.80 13.85
C PRO A 202 11.96 -8.03 13.14
N ALA A 203 10.70 -8.25 13.54
CA ALA A 203 9.52 -7.71 12.87
C ALA A 203 9.52 -6.18 12.75
N ASP A 204 10.07 -5.45 13.73
CA ASP A 204 10.24 -3.99 13.69
C ASP A 204 11.24 -3.55 12.61
N ALA A 205 12.41 -4.19 12.56
CA ALA A 205 13.46 -3.88 11.58
C ALA A 205 13.01 -4.23 10.16
N ARG A 206 12.34 -5.37 9.99
CA ARG A 206 11.72 -5.77 8.74
C ARG A 206 10.68 -4.74 8.30
N GLY A 207 9.84 -4.28 9.22
CA GLY A 207 8.84 -3.25 8.98
C GLY A 207 9.42 -1.89 8.60
N ALA A 208 10.54 -1.49 9.20
CA ALA A 208 11.26 -0.27 8.81
C ALA A 208 11.71 -0.34 7.34
N LEU A 209 12.25 -1.48 6.88
CA LEU A 209 12.62 -1.68 5.48
C LEU A 209 11.40 -1.72 4.55
N VAL A 210 10.27 -2.28 5.00
CA VAL A 210 9.00 -2.23 4.24
C VAL A 210 8.51 -0.79 4.11
N GLY A 211 8.55 0.01 5.18
CA GLY A 211 8.22 1.44 5.16
C GLY A 211 9.13 2.23 4.22
N ASN A 212 10.43 1.92 4.21
CA ASN A 212 11.39 2.50 3.28
C ASN A 212 11.06 2.15 1.82
N THR A 213 10.72 0.89 1.55
CA THR A 213 10.32 0.42 0.22
C THR A 213 8.99 1.04 -0.21
N TYR A 214 8.04 1.17 0.69
CA TYR A 214 6.76 1.84 0.43
C TYR A 214 6.98 3.28 -0.08
N ASN A 215 7.86 4.03 0.60
CA ASN A 215 8.16 5.41 0.26
C ASN A 215 9.06 5.56 -0.98
N ARG A 216 10.06 4.68 -1.16
CA ARG A 216 11.14 4.86 -2.13
C ARG A 216 11.16 3.84 -3.26
N GLY A 217 10.24 2.88 -3.24
CA GLY A 217 10.22 1.77 -4.19
C GLY A 217 11.35 0.75 -3.96
N GLY A 218 11.27 -0.35 -4.73
CA GLY A 218 12.24 -1.46 -4.67
C GLY A 218 13.52 -1.27 -5.49
N SER A 219 13.66 -0.19 -6.28
CA SER A 219 14.83 0.00 -7.14
C SER A 219 16.12 0.15 -6.34
N MET A 220 17.18 -0.53 -6.82
CA MET A 220 18.56 -0.43 -6.29
C MET A 220 19.51 0.31 -7.22
N VAL A 221 19.01 0.80 -8.37
CA VAL A 221 19.83 1.43 -9.41
C VAL A 221 20.11 2.90 -9.08
N GLY A 222 21.31 3.36 -9.44
CA GLY A 222 21.74 4.75 -9.36
C GLY A 222 22.20 5.20 -7.98
N GLU A 223 22.87 6.36 -7.94
CA GLU A 223 23.49 6.94 -6.74
C GLU A 223 22.45 7.27 -5.65
N ARG A 224 21.26 7.56 -6.06
CA ARG A 224 20.13 7.82 -5.16
C ARG A 224 19.79 6.64 -4.23
N ASN A 225 20.18 5.40 -4.61
CA ASN A 225 19.90 4.17 -3.89
C ASN A 225 21.15 3.54 -3.26
N ARG A 226 22.27 4.26 -3.12
CA ARG A 226 23.51 3.70 -2.58
C ARG A 226 23.35 3.11 -1.17
N GLU A 227 22.64 3.81 -0.27
CA GLU A 227 22.38 3.33 1.09
C GLU A 227 21.55 2.05 1.09
N LYS A 228 20.58 1.95 0.19
CA LYS A 228 19.78 0.73 0.03
C LYS A 228 20.64 -0.45 -0.42
N ARG A 229 21.62 -0.21 -1.30
CA ARG A 229 22.59 -1.26 -1.68
C ARG A 229 23.46 -1.68 -0.51
N VAL A 230 23.95 -0.75 0.30
CA VAL A 230 24.73 -1.09 1.51
C VAL A 230 23.86 -1.93 2.47
N ILE A 231 22.60 -1.56 2.69
CA ILE A 231 21.69 -2.37 3.50
C ILE A 231 21.60 -3.79 2.93
N ARG A 232 21.37 -3.94 1.63
CA ARG A 232 21.22 -5.23 0.97
C ARG A 232 22.48 -6.08 1.03
N ASP A 233 23.63 -5.47 0.68
CA ASP A 233 24.87 -6.21 0.40
C ASP A 233 25.70 -6.45 1.66
N THR A 234 25.51 -5.62 2.71
CA THR A 234 26.36 -5.63 3.91
C THR A 234 25.57 -5.87 5.19
N CYS A 235 24.47 -5.13 5.43
CA CYS A 235 23.81 -5.14 6.72
C CYS A 235 22.86 -6.35 6.88
N VAL A 236 21.99 -6.58 5.89
CA VAL A 236 20.97 -7.65 5.92
C VAL A 236 21.59 -9.05 5.98
N PRO A 237 22.66 -9.38 5.21
CA PRO A 237 23.22 -10.73 5.23
C PRO A 237 23.73 -11.19 6.60
N VAL A 238 24.10 -10.26 7.47
CA VAL A 238 24.59 -10.54 8.83
C VAL A 238 23.64 -10.08 9.94
N GLY A 239 22.45 -9.57 9.56
CA GLY A 239 21.45 -9.09 10.51
C GLY A 239 21.90 -7.89 11.35
N ASP A 240 22.80 -7.04 10.83
CA ASP A 240 23.33 -5.87 11.55
C ASP A 240 22.32 -4.72 11.59
N LEU A 241 21.54 -4.67 12.67
CA LEU A 241 20.52 -3.64 12.90
C LEU A 241 21.13 -2.23 13.05
N THR A 242 22.38 -2.11 13.58
CA THR A 242 23.06 -0.82 13.68
C THR A 242 23.41 -0.28 12.31
N CYS A 243 23.94 -1.15 11.46
CA CYS A 243 24.23 -0.84 10.07
C CYS A 243 22.96 -0.40 9.33
N ILE A 244 21.87 -1.15 9.44
CA ILE A 244 20.57 -0.82 8.80
C ILE A 244 20.11 0.58 9.24
N ALA A 245 20.06 0.84 10.55
CA ALA A 245 19.62 2.13 11.10
C ALA A 245 20.48 3.30 10.61
N LEU A 246 21.81 3.13 10.60
CA LEU A 246 22.74 4.12 10.08
C LEU A 246 22.47 4.46 8.60
N GLN A 247 22.27 3.44 7.78
CA GLN A 247 22.00 3.63 6.36
C GLN A 247 20.62 4.29 6.12
N LEU A 248 19.60 3.94 6.89
CA LEU A 248 18.29 4.61 6.84
C LEU A 248 18.45 6.12 7.11
N ARG A 249 19.16 6.53 8.17
CA ARG A 249 19.45 7.94 8.48
C ARG A 249 20.23 8.61 7.35
N SER A 250 21.23 7.93 6.80
CA SER A 250 22.11 8.47 5.77
C SER A 250 21.38 8.85 4.48
N GLN A 251 20.21 8.24 4.22
CA GLN A 251 19.36 8.61 3.08
C GLN A 251 18.86 10.06 3.16
N CYS A 252 18.88 10.70 4.35
CA CYS A 252 18.50 12.10 4.53
C CYS A 252 19.29 13.05 3.63
N ARG A 253 20.54 12.68 3.25
CA ARG A 253 21.35 13.45 2.29
C ARG A 253 20.61 13.84 1.00
N LEU A 254 19.60 13.05 0.61
CA LEU A 254 18.85 13.27 -0.63
C LEU A 254 17.94 14.49 -0.58
N TRP A 255 17.61 14.96 0.60
CA TRP A 255 16.62 16.03 0.81
C TRP A 255 17.18 17.23 1.57
N ARG A 256 18.45 17.17 2.01
CA ARG A 256 19.09 18.30 2.72
C ARG A 256 19.03 19.58 1.88
N GLY A 257 18.60 20.66 2.53
CA GLY A 257 18.45 21.97 1.89
C GLY A 257 17.19 22.08 1.01
N THR A 258 16.30 21.07 0.98
CA THR A 258 15.04 21.14 0.25
C THR A 258 13.86 21.34 1.18
N ALA A 259 12.71 21.78 0.64
CA ALA A 259 11.45 21.89 1.39
C ALA A 259 10.93 20.54 1.93
N LEU A 260 11.50 19.42 1.51
CA LEU A 260 11.10 18.07 1.92
C LEU A 260 11.96 17.53 3.07
N GLU A 261 13.01 18.26 3.49
CA GLU A 261 14.00 17.78 4.45
C GLU A 261 13.35 17.31 5.74
N ASP A 262 12.59 18.16 6.43
CA ASP A 262 12.02 17.85 7.75
C ASP A 262 11.16 16.57 7.72
N GLY A 263 10.31 16.42 6.71
CA GLY A 263 9.43 15.27 6.60
C GLY A 263 10.15 13.98 6.24
N LEU A 264 10.96 14.02 5.19
CA LEU A 264 11.60 12.81 4.70
C LEU A 264 12.79 12.38 5.58
N CYS A 265 13.52 13.32 6.16
CA CYS A 265 14.53 13.00 7.17
C CYS A 265 13.89 12.50 8.48
N GLY A 266 12.79 13.12 8.92
CA GLY A 266 12.02 12.64 10.07
C GLY A 266 11.52 11.21 9.89
N ARG A 267 11.05 10.87 8.69
CA ARG A 267 10.66 9.50 8.35
C ARG A 267 11.85 8.54 8.42
N ARG A 268 13.01 8.89 7.86
CA ARG A 268 14.25 8.08 7.94
C ARG A 268 14.70 7.86 9.38
N GLU A 269 14.60 8.90 10.21
CA GLU A 269 14.91 8.80 11.64
C GLU A 269 13.94 7.86 12.37
N SER A 270 12.63 7.94 12.05
CA SER A 270 11.63 7.05 12.64
C SER A 270 11.89 5.58 12.29
N GLU A 271 12.15 5.29 11.02
CA GLU A 271 12.51 3.94 10.53
C GLU A 271 13.79 3.41 11.20
N ALA A 272 14.80 4.27 11.37
CA ALA A 272 16.03 3.91 12.05
C ALA A 272 15.80 3.58 13.53
N ARG A 273 15.03 4.39 14.26
CA ARG A 273 14.65 4.12 15.65
C ARG A 273 13.85 2.84 15.81
N LEU A 274 12.94 2.56 14.87
CA LEU A 274 12.17 1.32 14.86
C LEU A 274 13.11 0.11 14.74
N THR A 275 14.11 0.20 13.85
CA THR A 275 15.15 -0.83 13.69
C THR A 275 15.99 -1.02 14.95
N GLU A 276 16.38 0.06 15.64
CA GLU A 276 17.20 0.00 16.85
C GLU A 276 16.46 -0.60 18.05
N ARG A 277 15.15 -0.38 18.16
CA ARG A 277 14.32 -0.98 19.24
C ARG A 277 14.12 -2.47 19.09
N ALA A 278 14.36 -3.01 17.92
CA ALA A 278 14.20 -4.43 17.61
C ALA A 278 15.30 -5.35 18.19
N ARG A 279 16.24 -4.79 18.98
CA ARG A 279 17.37 -5.51 19.60
C ARG A 279 16.94 -6.35 20.80
#